data_39c2239b49a2979f6b0438fa02a00f4f
#
_entry.id   39c2239b49a2979f6b0438fa02a00f4f
#
_cell.length_a   1.000
_cell.length_b   1.000
_cell.length_c   1.000
_cell.angle_alpha   90.00
_cell.angle_beta   90.00
_cell.angle_gamma   90.00
#
_symmetry.space_group_name_H-M   'P 1'
#
loop_
_entity.id
_entity.type
_entity.pdbx_description
1 polymer ?
#
loop_
_entity_poly.entity_id
_entity_poly.type
_entity_poly.pdbx_seq_one_letter_code
_entity_poly.pdbx_strand_id
1 'polypeptide(L)'
;DIVLRIFEEYAVEGMSLGLLARKLTDQGICGPKRDTWDNVTLSRILHNPVYAMADEQVRLYLLGQGANITSLPEHFDGVHGVLLVGKRKASDRKYTSLKDHYASVMNSQGIVPADLWLRCQLKLDSNRQLGNSGKGTYTWLSGLLKCAKCGYSLKVISDKSHRWLA
;
A
#
# COMPACT_ATOMS: atom_id res chain seq x y z
N ASP A 1 -11.60 12.06 12.96
CA ASP A 1 -10.68 12.36 11.85
C ASP A 1 -10.84 11.35 10.74
N ILE A 2 -11.04 11.82 9.49
CA ILE A 2 -11.27 10.95 8.35
C ILE A 2 -10.06 10.05 8.04
N VAL A 3 -8.84 10.52 8.32
CA VAL A 3 -7.62 9.74 8.08
C VAL A 3 -7.59 8.55 9.04
N LEU A 4 -7.79 8.75 10.33
CA LEU A 4 -7.83 7.66 11.31
C LEU A 4 -8.89 6.62 10.92
N ARG A 5 -10.08 7.07 10.55
CA ARG A 5 -11.16 6.21 10.09
C ARG A 5 -10.77 5.36 8.86
N ILE A 6 -10.05 5.94 7.88
CA ILE A 6 -9.56 5.20 6.71
C ILE A 6 -8.67 4.03 7.14
N PHE A 7 -7.77 4.24 8.11
CA PHE A 7 -6.91 3.18 8.63
C PHE A 7 -7.69 2.12 9.40
N GLU A 8 -8.59 2.52 10.30
CA GLU A 8 -9.43 1.61 11.07
C GLU A 8 -10.29 0.72 10.15
N GLU A 9 -10.98 1.31 9.19
CA GLU A 9 -11.81 0.55 8.26
C GLU A 9 -11.00 -0.35 7.32
N TYR A 10 -9.83 0.12 6.85
CA TYR A 10 -8.97 -0.70 6.00
C TYR A 10 -8.38 -1.89 6.76
N ALA A 11 -8.09 -1.75 8.06
CA ALA A 11 -7.54 -2.84 8.89
C ALA A 11 -8.52 -4.00 9.08
N VAL A 12 -9.83 -3.79 8.89
CA VAL A 12 -10.85 -4.86 9.00
C VAL A 12 -10.57 -5.95 7.97
N GLU A 13 -10.70 -7.21 8.39
CA GLU A 13 -10.53 -8.37 7.51
C GLU A 13 -11.50 -8.31 6.31
N GLY A 14 -11.03 -8.74 5.12
CA GLY A 14 -11.82 -8.71 3.89
C GLY A 14 -11.98 -7.32 3.24
N MET A 15 -11.64 -6.23 3.92
CA MET A 15 -11.72 -4.89 3.35
C MET A 15 -10.64 -4.68 2.28
N SER A 16 -11.04 -4.38 1.06
CA SER A 16 -10.14 -3.99 -0.03
C SER A 16 -10.16 -2.47 -0.25
N LEU A 17 -9.15 -1.93 -0.95
CA LEU A 17 -9.14 -0.50 -1.32
C LEU A 17 -10.38 -0.10 -2.13
N GLY A 18 -10.85 -0.99 -3.03
CA GLY A 18 -12.04 -0.72 -3.84
C GLY A 18 -13.33 -0.70 -3.04
N LEU A 19 -13.46 -1.62 -2.06
CA LEU A 19 -14.61 -1.64 -1.16
C LEU A 19 -14.62 -0.42 -0.24
N LEU A 20 -13.44 -0.05 0.30
CA LEU A 20 -13.32 1.14 1.14
C LEU A 20 -13.65 2.42 0.35
N ALA A 21 -13.12 2.56 -0.87
CA ALA A 21 -13.42 3.71 -1.73
C ALA A 21 -14.92 3.87 -1.99
N ARG A 22 -15.58 2.76 -2.32
CA ARG A 22 -17.04 2.74 -2.53
C ARG A 22 -17.79 3.11 -1.25
N LYS A 23 -17.45 2.47 -0.12
CA LYS A 23 -18.09 2.73 1.17
C LYS A 23 -18.03 4.20 1.58
N LEU A 24 -16.85 4.84 1.48
CA LEU A 24 -16.68 6.26 1.81
C LEU A 24 -17.50 7.15 0.86
N THR A 25 -17.51 6.83 -0.42
CA THR A 25 -18.29 7.57 -1.43
C THR A 25 -19.80 7.45 -1.18
N ASP A 26 -20.30 6.23 -0.91
CA ASP A 26 -21.72 5.97 -0.64
C ASP A 26 -22.22 6.65 0.65
N GLN A 27 -21.31 6.91 1.58
CA GLN A 27 -21.57 7.69 2.80
C GLN A 27 -21.51 9.20 2.60
N GLY A 28 -21.29 9.67 1.37
CA GLY A 28 -21.20 11.10 1.05
C GLY A 28 -19.93 11.78 1.59
N ILE A 29 -18.92 11.00 1.97
CA ILE A 29 -17.63 11.54 2.42
C ILE A 29 -16.82 11.89 1.18
N CYS A 30 -16.56 13.19 0.96
CA CYS A 30 -15.80 13.65 -0.20
C CYS A 30 -14.31 13.31 -0.06
N GLY A 31 -13.69 12.96 -1.17
CA GLY A 31 -12.24 12.81 -1.27
C GLY A 31 -11.50 14.15 -1.31
N PRO A 32 -10.15 14.17 -1.19
CA PRO A 32 -9.38 15.41 -1.11
C PRO A 32 -9.49 16.32 -2.34
N LYS A 33 -9.82 15.77 -3.49
CA LYS A 33 -9.88 16.50 -4.77
C LYS A 33 -11.15 16.25 -5.59
N ARG A 34 -11.99 15.30 -5.18
CA ARG A 34 -13.20 14.87 -5.90
C ARG A 34 -14.26 14.44 -4.88
N ASP A 35 -15.49 14.44 -5.27
CA ASP A 35 -16.61 13.95 -4.44
C ASP A 35 -16.56 12.44 -4.22
N THR A 36 -15.70 11.72 -4.97
CA THR A 36 -15.55 10.28 -4.89
C THR A 36 -14.13 9.90 -4.48
N TRP A 37 -13.99 8.74 -3.82
CA TRP A 37 -12.72 8.14 -3.47
C TRP A 37 -12.24 7.18 -4.57
N ASP A 38 -10.94 7.10 -4.74
CA ASP A 38 -10.27 6.14 -5.62
C ASP A 38 -9.18 5.34 -4.89
N ASN A 39 -8.89 4.16 -5.42
CA ASN A 39 -7.90 3.24 -4.83
C ASN A 39 -6.49 3.85 -4.74
N VAL A 40 -6.15 4.74 -5.67
CA VAL A 40 -4.80 5.35 -5.72
C VAL A 40 -4.64 6.37 -4.60
N THR A 41 -5.66 7.17 -4.34
CA THR A 41 -5.68 8.15 -3.26
C THR A 41 -5.63 7.45 -1.90
N LEU A 42 -6.48 6.44 -1.68
CA LEU A 42 -6.47 5.65 -0.45
C LEU A 42 -5.13 4.95 -0.22
N SER A 43 -4.58 4.32 -1.26
CA SER A 43 -3.27 3.69 -1.18
C SER A 43 -2.15 4.67 -0.81
N ARG A 44 -2.20 5.90 -1.32
CA ARG A 44 -1.23 6.96 -0.96
C ARG A 44 -1.35 7.40 0.49
N ILE A 45 -2.56 7.54 1.00
CA ILE A 45 -2.81 7.89 2.41
C ILE A 45 -2.28 6.77 3.30
N LEU A 46 -2.67 5.53 3.03
CA LEU A 46 -2.30 4.37 3.85
C LEU A 46 -0.78 4.11 3.88
N HIS A 47 -0.06 4.35 2.78
CA HIS A 47 1.40 4.17 2.76
C HIS A 47 2.18 5.35 3.38
N ASN A 48 1.52 6.46 3.67
CA ASN A 48 2.23 7.66 4.10
C ASN A 48 2.53 7.62 5.61
N PRO A 49 3.81 7.53 6.02
CA PRO A 49 4.18 7.46 7.43
C PRO A 49 4.05 8.80 8.18
N VAL A 50 3.70 9.89 7.47
CA VAL A 50 3.36 11.18 8.10
C VAL A 50 2.21 11.03 9.10
N TYR A 51 1.29 10.10 8.83
CA TYR A 51 0.13 9.88 9.68
C TYR A 51 0.42 8.97 10.88
N ALA A 52 1.49 8.17 10.84
CA ALA A 52 1.83 7.25 11.92
C ALA A 52 2.34 8.01 13.17
N MET A 53 1.89 7.60 14.34
CA MET A 53 2.56 7.91 15.60
C MET A 53 3.78 7.01 15.71
N ALA A 54 4.91 7.46 15.11
CA ALA A 54 6.03 6.61 14.79
C ALA A 54 6.87 6.24 16.03
N ASP A 55 6.90 4.97 16.31
CA ASP A 55 7.74 4.34 17.33
C ASP A 55 8.91 3.55 16.71
N GLU A 56 9.65 2.83 17.53
CA GLU A 56 10.77 2.00 17.09
C GLU A 56 10.34 0.92 16.07
N GLN A 57 9.11 0.39 16.16
CA GLN A 57 8.64 -0.63 15.21
C GLN A 57 8.40 -0.02 13.82
N VAL A 58 7.87 1.20 13.75
CA VAL A 58 7.75 1.95 12.49
C VAL A 58 9.13 2.24 11.90
N ARG A 59 10.10 2.61 12.74
CA ARG A 59 11.50 2.81 12.32
C ARG A 59 12.09 1.55 11.70
N LEU A 60 11.95 0.41 12.37
CA LEU A 60 12.44 -0.88 11.90
C LEU A 60 11.76 -1.31 10.59
N TYR A 61 10.47 -1.08 10.47
CA TYR A 61 9.74 -1.34 9.22
C TYR A 61 10.31 -0.52 8.06
N LEU A 62 10.50 0.80 8.25
CA LEU A 62 11.06 1.69 7.22
C LEU A 62 12.48 1.29 6.80
N LEU A 63 13.32 0.89 7.77
CA LEU A 63 14.65 0.33 7.50
C LEU A 63 14.57 -0.97 6.68
N GLY A 64 13.66 -1.87 7.04
CA GLY A 64 13.41 -3.12 6.32
C GLY A 64 12.96 -2.89 4.88
N GLN A 65 12.23 -1.81 4.61
CA GLN A 65 11.86 -1.37 3.26
C GLN A 65 13.01 -0.67 2.51
N GLY A 66 14.14 -0.43 3.18
CA GLY A 66 15.35 0.14 2.61
C GLY A 66 15.45 1.67 2.68
N ALA A 67 14.61 2.34 3.48
CA ALA A 67 14.70 3.78 3.67
C ALA A 67 15.96 4.19 4.46
N ASN A 68 16.55 5.33 4.10
CA ASN A 68 17.65 5.94 4.84
C ASN A 68 17.07 6.79 5.98
N ILE A 69 17.19 6.32 7.22
CA ILE A 69 16.72 7.06 8.39
C ILE A 69 17.73 8.16 8.75
N THR A 70 17.28 9.41 8.82
CA THR A 70 18.12 10.57 9.14
C THR A 70 17.97 11.03 10.59
N SER A 71 16.85 10.68 11.24
CA SER A 71 16.61 10.99 12.66
C SER A 71 17.24 9.93 13.57
N LEU A 72 17.63 10.34 14.78
CA LEU A 72 18.11 9.42 15.80
C LEU A 72 16.98 8.48 16.27
N PRO A 73 17.31 7.25 16.73
CA PRO A 73 16.30 6.31 17.21
C PRO A 73 15.39 6.86 18.32
N GLU A 74 15.93 7.68 19.21
CA GLU A 74 15.23 8.32 20.32
C GLU A 74 14.13 9.30 19.90
N HIS A 75 14.16 9.79 18.66
CA HIS A 75 13.13 10.65 18.12
C HIS A 75 11.86 9.89 17.72
N PHE A 76 11.93 8.55 17.61
CA PHE A 76 10.78 7.71 17.36
C PHE A 76 10.02 7.42 18.67
N ASP A 77 9.38 8.43 19.17
CA ASP A 77 8.79 8.53 20.50
C ASP A 77 7.34 8.02 20.58
N GLY A 78 6.78 7.52 19.46
CA GLY A 78 5.40 7.08 19.39
C GLY A 78 4.37 8.22 19.35
N VAL A 79 4.79 9.46 19.12
CA VAL A 79 3.94 10.65 19.05
C VAL A 79 4.03 11.33 17.70
N HIS A 80 5.23 11.52 17.19
CA HIS A 80 5.48 12.31 15.99
C HIS A 80 5.40 11.46 14.71
N GLY A 81 4.98 12.11 13.62
CA GLY A 81 4.95 11.49 12.28
C GLY A 81 6.32 11.45 11.61
N VAL A 82 6.44 10.68 10.53
CA VAL A 82 7.66 10.59 9.73
C VAL A 82 7.46 11.17 8.34
N LEU A 83 8.30 12.12 7.96
CA LEU A 83 8.37 12.62 6.60
C LEU A 83 9.25 11.68 5.76
N LEU A 84 8.70 11.22 4.65
CA LEU A 84 9.42 10.40 3.68
C LEU A 84 9.67 11.21 2.41
N VAL A 85 10.95 11.47 2.11
CA VAL A 85 11.38 12.27 0.95
C VAL A 85 12.27 11.42 0.05
N GLY A 86 12.02 11.46 -1.25
CA GLY A 86 12.86 10.76 -2.22
C GLY A 86 12.47 11.10 -3.65
N LYS A 87 13.47 11.11 -4.54
CA LYS A 87 13.24 11.23 -5.98
C LYS A 87 13.05 9.83 -6.56
N ARG A 88 11.93 9.64 -7.22
CA ARG A 88 11.60 8.42 -7.92
C ARG A 88 11.74 8.64 -9.43
N LYS A 89 12.32 7.67 -10.13
CA LYS A 89 12.32 7.68 -11.61
C LYS A 89 10.86 7.55 -12.10
N ALA A 90 10.52 8.22 -13.18
CA ALA A 90 9.16 8.19 -13.75
C ALA A 90 8.70 6.77 -14.15
N SER A 91 9.66 5.90 -14.50
CA SER A 91 9.43 4.48 -14.84
C SER A 91 9.10 3.60 -13.62
N ASP A 92 9.43 4.04 -12.40
CA ASP A 92 9.30 3.21 -11.22
C ASP A 92 7.85 3.17 -10.75
N ARG A 93 7.38 1.98 -10.38
CA ARG A 93 6.07 1.81 -9.76
C ARG A 93 6.04 2.52 -8.40
N LYS A 94 4.88 3.07 -8.03
CA LYS A 94 4.67 3.95 -6.86
C LYS A 94 5.15 3.39 -5.52
N TYR A 95 5.36 2.10 -5.38
CA TYR A 95 5.66 1.43 -4.11
C TYR A 95 6.72 0.33 -4.30
N THR A 96 7.73 0.65 -5.09
CA THR A 96 8.99 -0.11 -5.10
C THR A 96 9.83 0.31 -3.91
N SER A 97 10.86 -0.48 -3.60
CA SER A 97 11.83 -0.28 -2.53
C SER A 97 12.08 1.21 -2.17
N LEU A 98 12.16 1.52 -0.89
CA LEU A 98 12.47 2.88 -0.39
C LEU A 98 13.98 3.21 -0.39
N LYS A 99 14.81 2.47 -1.13
CA LYS A 99 16.28 2.59 -1.12
C LYS A 99 16.82 4.00 -1.38
N ASP A 100 16.09 4.79 -2.16
CA ASP A 100 16.49 6.17 -2.49
C ASP A 100 15.65 7.21 -1.71
N HIS A 101 14.96 6.77 -0.65
CA HIS A 101 14.16 7.66 0.18
C HIS A 101 14.84 7.92 1.51
N TYR A 102 14.68 9.14 1.99
CA TYR A 102 15.13 9.57 3.32
C TYR A 102 13.90 9.73 4.21
N ALA A 103 13.98 9.18 5.41
CA ALA A 103 12.93 9.27 6.41
C ALA A 103 13.43 10.08 7.62
N SER A 104 12.67 11.10 7.98
CA SER A 104 12.97 11.98 9.11
C SER A 104 11.73 12.17 9.97
N VAL A 105 11.88 12.09 11.29
CA VAL A 105 10.80 12.41 12.21
C VAL A 105 10.49 13.90 12.12
N MET A 106 9.19 14.23 12.14
CA MET A 106 8.68 15.60 12.03
C MET A 106 8.37 16.18 13.41
N ASN A 107 8.21 17.51 13.48
CA ASN A 107 7.70 18.16 14.69
C ASN A 107 6.16 18.07 14.82
N SER A 108 5.45 17.57 13.81
CA SER A 108 4.02 17.37 13.83
C SER A 108 3.66 15.99 14.35
N GLN A 109 2.58 15.95 15.17
CA GLN A 109 2.08 14.68 15.70
C GLN A 109 1.48 13.80 14.61
N GLY A 110 1.70 12.48 14.73
CA GLY A 110 0.94 11.48 14.02
C GLY A 110 -0.51 11.41 14.49
N ILE A 111 -1.36 10.79 13.70
CA ILE A 111 -2.80 10.68 13.97
C ILE A 111 -3.18 9.21 14.23
N VAL A 112 -2.41 8.29 13.65
CA VAL A 112 -2.69 6.86 13.59
C VAL A 112 -1.73 6.12 14.52
N PRO A 113 -2.21 5.32 15.46
CA PRO A 113 -1.34 4.48 16.30
C PRO A 113 -0.40 3.61 15.46
N ALA A 114 0.84 3.44 15.93
CA ALA A 114 1.90 2.72 15.20
C ALA A 114 1.47 1.30 14.81
N ASP A 115 0.84 0.56 15.73
CA ASP A 115 0.36 -0.81 15.50
C ASP A 115 -0.71 -0.89 14.40
N LEU A 116 -1.64 0.07 14.37
CA LEU A 116 -2.67 0.17 13.35
C LEU A 116 -2.06 0.50 11.98
N TRP A 117 -1.14 1.45 11.94
CA TRP A 117 -0.43 1.80 10.71
C TRP A 117 0.34 0.59 10.15
N LEU A 118 1.11 -0.12 10.99
CA LEU A 118 1.87 -1.30 10.60
C LEU A 118 0.98 -2.44 10.11
N ARG A 119 -0.15 -2.73 10.77
CA ARG A 119 -1.13 -3.72 10.29
C ARG A 119 -1.62 -3.38 8.89
N CYS A 120 -1.88 -2.10 8.61
CA CYS A 120 -2.27 -1.66 7.27
C CYS A 120 -1.14 -1.86 6.25
N GLN A 121 0.14 -1.62 6.62
CA GLN A 121 1.28 -1.88 5.72
C GLN A 121 1.40 -3.37 5.39
N LEU A 122 1.37 -4.25 6.39
CA LEU A 122 1.43 -5.70 6.19
C LEU A 122 0.30 -6.20 5.28
N LYS A 123 -0.90 -5.66 5.47
CA LYS A 123 -2.04 -5.99 4.60
C LYS A 123 -1.86 -5.46 3.17
N LEU A 124 -1.32 -4.26 2.98
CA LEU A 124 -1.02 -3.71 1.67
C LEU A 124 0.05 -4.54 0.95
N ASP A 125 1.11 -4.94 1.67
CA ASP A 125 2.18 -5.77 1.13
C ASP A 125 1.68 -7.18 0.75
N SER A 126 0.85 -7.81 1.58
CA SER A 126 0.25 -9.11 1.29
C SER A 126 -0.70 -9.09 0.08
N ASN A 127 -1.42 -7.98 -0.09
CA ASN A 127 -2.32 -7.76 -1.23
C ASN A 127 -1.59 -7.25 -2.49
N ARG A 128 -0.28 -7.07 -2.42
CA ARG A 128 0.54 -6.62 -3.55
C ARG A 128 0.46 -7.66 -4.66
N GLN A 129 -0.28 -7.33 -5.70
CA GLN A 129 -0.37 -8.20 -6.87
C GLN A 129 1.00 -8.29 -7.53
N LEU A 130 1.55 -9.50 -7.60
CA LEU A 130 2.65 -9.81 -8.50
C LEU A 130 2.21 -9.39 -9.90
N GLY A 131 2.99 -8.53 -10.54
CA GLY A 131 2.61 -7.87 -11.77
C GLY A 131 2.08 -8.85 -12.81
N ASN A 132 0.88 -8.61 -13.29
CA ASN A 132 0.34 -9.34 -14.43
C ASN A 132 1.25 -9.08 -15.65
N SER A 133 2.01 -10.07 -16.04
CA SER A 133 2.80 -10.03 -17.26
C SER A 133 1.90 -10.29 -18.47
N GLY A 134 1.10 -9.29 -18.84
CA GLY A 134 0.34 -9.32 -20.08
C GLY A 134 -1.18 -9.28 -19.89
N LYS A 135 -1.84 -8.50 -20.72
CA LYS A 135 -3.29 -8.52 -20.92
C LYS A 135 -3.60 -9.76 -21.75
N GLY A 136 -3.99 -10.84 -21.09
CA GLY A 136 -4.47 -12.03 -21.81
C GLY A 136 -5.78 -11.70 -22.51
N THR A 137 -5.79 -11.71 -23.81
CA THR A 137 -7.00 -11.52 -24.64
C THR A 137 -7.79 -12.81 -24.84
N TYR A 138 -7.33 -13.93 -24.27
CA TYR A 138 -7.83 -15.27 -24.62
C TYR A 138 -8.86 -15.84 -23.66
N THR A 139 -8.95 -15.34 -22.43
CA THR A 139 -9.93 -15.79 -21.45
C THR A 139 -10.18 -14.73 -20.38
N TRP A 140 -11.41 -14.68 -19.87
CA TRP A 140 -11.79 -13.84 -18.73
C TRP A 140 -11.10 -14.24 -17.43
N LEU A 141 -10.55 -15.48 -17.37
CA LEU A 141 -9.77 -15.98 -16.22
C LEU A 141 -8.33 -15.43 -16.17
N SER A 142 -7.89 -14.71 -17.22
CA SER A 142 -6.54 -14.15 -17.27
C SER A 142 -6.26 -13.24 -16.09
N GLY A 143 -5.25 -13.58 -15.28
CA GLY A 143 -4.86 -12.86 -14.08
C GLY A 143 -5.65 -13.21 -12.81
N LEU A 144 -6.76 -13.95 -12.91
CA LEU A 144 -7.52 -14.43 -11.74
C LEU A 144 -6.97 -15.74 -11.20
N LEU A 145 -6.53 -16.64 -12.07
CA LEU A 145 -5.99 -17.92 -11.65
C LEU A 145 -4.55 -17.80 -11.19
N LYS A 146 -4.28 -18.38 -10.03
CA LYS A 146 -2.97 -18.41 -9.39
C LYS A 146 -2.53 -19.84 -9.16
N CYS A 147 -1.22 -20.10 -9.31
CA CYS A 147 -0.63 -21.38 -8.94
C CYS A 147 -0.74 -21.57 -7.42
N ALA A 148 -1.37 -22.66 -6.97
CA ALA A 148 -1.52 -22.96 -5.55
C ALA A 148 -0.16 -23.18 -4.84
N LYS A 149 0.89 -23.56 -5.58
CA LYS A 149 2.21 -23.83 -5.02
C LYS A 149 3.08 -22.60 -4.86
N CYS A 150 3.07 -21.67 -5.83
CA CYS A 150 3.99 -20.53 -5.84
C CYS A 150 3.29 -19.15 -5.89
N GLY A 151 1.96 -19.10 -5.97
CA GLY A 151 1.18 -17.86 -6.00
C GLY A 151 1.25 -17.04 -7.31
N TYR A 152 2.06 -17.46 -8.29
CA TYR A 152 2.14 -16.76 -9.58
C TYR A 152 0.85 -16.90 -10.38
N SER A 153 0.54 -15.85 -11.16
CA SER A 153 -0.59 -15.91 -12.09
C SER A 153 -0.31 -16.90 -13.21
N LEU A 154 -1.28 -17.79 -13.45
CA LEU A 154 -1.22 -18.71 -14.58
C LEU A 154 -1.42 -17.95 -15.89
N LYS A 155 -0.65 -18.34 -16.91
CA LYS A 155 -0.75 -17.78 -18.26
C LYS A 155 -1.46 -18.75 -19.18
N VAL A 156 -2.24 -18.20 -20.11
CA VAL A 156 -2.76 -19.02 -21.22
C VAL A 156 -1.65 -19.19 -22.25
N ILE A 157 -1.26 -20.42 -22.49
CA ILE A 157 -0.38 -20.78 -23.59
C ILE A 157 -1.26 -21.35 -24.70
N SER A 158 -1.11 -20.82 -25.90
CA SER A 158 -1.81 -21.32 -27.09
C SER A 158 -0.81 -21.88 -28.09
N ASP A 159 -1.05 -23.09 -28.55
CA ASP A 159 -0.50 -23.62 -29.78
C ASP A 159 -1.58 -23.56 -30.89
N LYS A 160 -1.21 -23.78 -32.14
CA LYS A 160 -2.11 -23.64 -33.32
C LYS A 160 -3.46 -24.37 -33.17
N SER A 161 -3.54 -25.39 -32.34
CA SER A 161 -4.74 -26.21 -32.14
C SER A 161 -5.29 -26.28 -30.72
N HIS A 162 -4.51 -25.95 -29.70
CA HIS A 162 -4.91 -26.13 -28.30
C HIS A 162 -4.52 -24.93 -27.44
N ARG A 163 -5.27 -24.73 -26.35
CA ARG A 163 -5.03 -23.72 -25.32
C ARG A 163 -5.02 -24.38 -23.95
N TRP A 164 -4.01 -24.10 -23.15
CA TRP A 164 -3.91 -24.56 -21.76
C TRP A 164 -3.41 -23.48 -20.84
N LEU A 165 -3.65 -23.66 -19.54
CA LEU A 165 -3.15 -22.80 -18.48
C LEU A 165 -1.86 -23.39 -17.93
N ALA A 166 -0.79 -22.58 -17.89
CA ALA A 166 0.51 -22.95 -17.35
C ALA A 166 1.02 -21.88 -16.35
#